data_caab74a0e96066f79723a2eb2089c213
#
_entry.id   caab74a0e96066f79723a2eb2089c213
#
_cell.length_a   1.000
_cell.length_b   1.000
_cell.length_c   1.000
_cell.angle_alpha   90.00
_cell.angle_beta   90.00
_cell.angle_gamma   90.00
#
_symmetry.space_group_name_H-M   'P 1'
#
loop_
_entity.id
_entity.type
_entity.pdbx_description
1 polymer ?
#
loop_
_entity_poly.entity_id
_entity_poly.type
_entity_poly.pdbx_seq_one_letter_code
_entity_poly.pdbx_strand_id
1 'polypeptide(L)'
;MMAMGIALVTGATSGIGEEFCWQLAAAHHDLVLVARREEKLRKLAEDLRQIAGVKAEVIVADLGVAGDVDRVAQRLSDEQSPVGLLVNNAGFALGCSFIDNTIEAEENALDVMVRAPMVLSYAAIDAMRARGRGAIINVSSVASETGAGTYSAHKAWIRAFSEGLSEELRGSGITVTAVCPGPVHTNFFEAAGVDMSAAPQWLWATPERVVSEALDAMRRGQVLVTPTPVYKVAMAAMRVAPRWVTRRVMRSIPHM
;
A
#
# COMPACT_ATOMS: atom_id res chain seq x y z
N MET A 1 -2.69 4.85 -23.16
CA MET A 1 -1.31 4.46 -22.80
C MET A 1 -0.82 5.52 -21.83
N MET A 2 -0.56 5.18 -20.56
CA MET A 2 0.05 6.14 -19.63
C MET A 2 1.41 6.52 -20.20
N ALA A 3 1.71 7.83 -20.25
CA ALA A 3 3.04 8.27 -20.60
C ALA A 3 4.05 7.68 -19.62
N MET A 4 5.18 7.20 -20.09
CA MET A 4 6.31 6.79 -19.27
C MET A 4 6.59 7.90 -18.26
N GLY A 5 6.58 7.59 -16.98
CA GLY A 5 6.73 8.56 -15.88
C GLY A 5 7.47 7.92 -14.72
N ILE A 6 7.70 8.69 -13.68
CA ILE A 6 8.34 8.18 -12.47
C ILE A 6 7.26 7.69 -11.50
N ALA A 7 7.45 6.48 -10.95
CA ALA A 7 6.63 5.96 -9.86
C ALA A 7 7.46 5.84 -8.57
N LEU A 8 6.91 6.29 -7.45
CA LEU A 8 7.50 6.12 -6.13
C LEU A 8 6.77 5.01 -5.38
N VAL A 9 7.51 4.00 -4.89
CA VAL A 9 6.97 2.84 -4.19
C VAL A 9 7.57 2.75 -2.79
N THR A 10 6.71 2.79 -1.77
CA THR A 10 7.11 2.56 -0.37
C THR A 10 7.01 1.08 0.00
N GLY A 11 7.93 0.60 0.87
CA GLY A 11 8.01 -0.82 1.18
C GLY A 11 8.48 -1.68 0.00
N ALA A 12 9.33 -1.13 -0.85
CA ALA A 12 9.75 -1.70 -2.14
C ALA A 12 10.52 -3.04 -2.06
N THR A 13 11.01 -3.45 -0.89
CA THR A 13 11.96 -4.59 -0.78
C THR A 13 11.32 -5.94 -0.49
N SER A 14 10.01 -6.08 -0.58
CA SER A 14 9.34 -7.38 -0.34
C SER A 14 7.88 -7.38 -0.81
N GLY A 15 7.40 -8.57 -1.18
CA GLY A 15 5.99 -8.86 -1.41
C GLY A 15 5.32 -7.95 -2.44
N ILE A 16 4.18 -7.36 -2.09
CA ILE A 16 3.40 -6.51 -2.98
C ILE A 16 4.21 -5.29 -3.46
N GLY A 17 5.02 -4.69 -2.58
CA GLY A 17 5.83 -3.52 -2.94
C GLY A 17 6.93 -3.82 -3.97
N GLU A 18 7.60 -4.94 -3.81
CA GLU A 18 8.60 -5.42 -4.77
C GLU A 18 7.96 -5.76 -6.13
N GLU A 19 6.80 -6.40 -6.10
CA GLU A 19 6.04 -6.72 -7.30
C GLU A 19 5.53 -5.47 -8.04
N PHE A 20 5.12 -4.41 -7.31
CA PHE A 20 4.83 -3.12 -7.94
C PHE A 20 6.05 -2.58 -8.71
N CYS A 21 7.25 -2.70 -8.13
CA CYS A 21 8.47 -2.24 -8.79
C CYS A 21 8.71 -3.00 -10.11
N TRP A 22 8.53 -4.33 -10.11
CA TRP A 22 8.72 -5.15 -11.30
C TRP A 22 7.69 -4.87 -12.40
N GLN A 23 6.40 -4.80 -12.06
CA GLN A 23 5.37 -4.54 -13.08
C GLN A 23 5.44 -3.12 -13.63
N LEU A 24 5.79 -2.13 -12.80
CA LEU A 24 5.97 -0.77 -13.25
C LEU A 24 7.22 -0.62 -14.14
N ALA A 25 8.32 -1.29 -13.79
CA ALA A 25 9.52 -1.33 -14.62
C ALA A 25 9.25 -2.04 -15.96
N ALA A 26 8.52 -3.16 -15.97
CA ALA A 26 8.09 -3.83 -17.19
C ALA A 26 7.18 -2.95 -18.07
N ALA A 27 6.47 -1.98 -17.48
CA ALA A 27 5.72 -0.95 -18.18
C ALA A 27 6.55 0.31 -18.52
N HIS A 28 7.89 0.23 -18.38
CA HIS A 28 8.87 1.28 -18.66
C HIS A 28 8.69 2.56 -17.82
N HIS A 29 8.24 2.43 -16.56
CA HIS A 29 8.31 3.52 -15.60
C HIS A 29 9.68 3.57 -14.94
N ASP A 30 10.27 4.75 -14.81
CA ASP A 30 11.38 4.99 -13.90
C ASP A 30 10.87 4.90 -12.45
N LEU A 31 11.72 4.51 -11.51
CA LEU A 31 11.30 4.18 -10.16
C LEU A 31 12.07 4.96 -9.10
N VAL A 32 11.36 5.35 -8.04
CA VAL A 32 11.93 5.77 -6.76
C VAL A 32 11.54 4.70 -5.74
N LEU A 33 12.53 3.99 -5.22
CA LEU A 33 12.37 2.87 -4.32
C LEU A 33 12.59 3.33 -2.89
N VAL A 34 11.61 3.13 -2.01
CA VAL A 34 11.69 3.56 -0.60
C VAL A 34 11.54 2.35 0.31
N ALA A 35 12.54 2.07 1.15
CA ALA A 35 12.51 1.06 2.20
C ALA A 35 13.64 1.25 3.21
N ARG A 36 13.60 0.50 4.32
CA ARG A 36 14.62 0.54 5.39
C ARG A 36 15.86 -0.29 5.08
N ARG A 37 15.71 -1.42 4.38
CA ARG A 37 16.78 -2.39 4.14
C ARG A 37 17.62 -1.98 2.94
N GLU A 38 18.68 -1.22 3.21
CA GLU A 38 19.53 -0.61 2.18
C GLU A 38 20.09 -1.63 1.18
N GLU A 39 20.68 -2.71 1.66
CA GLU A 39 21.30 -3.73 0.80
C GLU A 39 20.30 -4.33 -0.20
N LYS A 40 19.12 -4.75 0.31
CA LYS A 40 18.05 -5.28 -0.55
C LYS A 40 17.52 -4.24 -1.54
N LEU A 41 17.43 -3.00 -1.09
CA LEU A 41 16.92 -1.88 -1.90
C LEU A 41 17.89 -1.57 -3.06
N ARG A 42 19.20 -1.53 -2.77
CA ARG A 42 20.24 -1.32 -3.79
C ARG A 42 20.31 -2.48 -4.79
N LYS A 43 20.21 -3.72 -4.29
CA LYS A 43 20.15 -4.90 -5.15
C LYS A 43 18.94 -4.84 -6.09
N LEU A 44 17.74 -4.58 -5.57
CA LEU A 44 16.54 -4.44 -6.40
C LEU A 44 16.71 -3.34 -7.45
N ALA A 45 17.28 -2.19 -7.09
CA ALA A 45 17.51 -1.09 -8.02
C ALA A 45 18.47 -1.50 -9.15
N GLU A 46 19.51 -2.27 -8.84
CA GLU A 46 20.45 -2.80 -9.83
C GLU A 46 19.77 -3.80 -10.77
N ASP A 47 19.01 -4.76 -10.22
CA ASP A 47 18.29 -5.76 -11.00
C ASP A 47 17.28 -5.07 -11.97
N LEU A 48 16.56 -4.06 -11.51
CA LEU A 48 15.59 -3.31 -12.33
C LEU A 48 16.29 -2.53 -13.48
N ARG A 49 17.45 -1.92 -13.20
CA ARG A 49 18.25 -1.24 -14.23
C ARG A 49 18.77 -2.20 -15.30
N GLN A 50 19.27 -3.37 -14.87
CA GLN A 50 19.87 -4.36 -15.76
C GLN A 50 18.80 -5.10 -16.60
N ILE A 51 17.69 -5.51 -15.97
CA ILE A 51 16.70 -6.39 -16.59
C ILE A 51 15.66 -5.59 -17.37
N ALA A 52 15.15 -4.48 -16.79
CA ALA A 52 14.08 -3.70 -17.40
C ALA A 52 14.57 -2.42 -18.11
N GLY A 53 15.83 -2.03 -17.93
CA GLY A 53 16.41 -0.84 -18.60
C GLY A 53 15.86 0.49 -18.11
N VAL A 54 15.26 0.54 -16.92
CA VAL A 54 14.69 1.76 -16.33
C VAL A 54 15.64 2.41 -15.33
N LYS A 55 15.44 3.69 -15.03
CA LYS A 55 16.15 4.33 -13.92
C LYS A 55 15.49 3.92 -12.61
N ALA A 56 16.31 3.62 -11.60
CA ALA A 56 15.85 3.28 -10.27
C ALA A 56 16.63 4.09 -9.23
N GLU A 57 16.00 5.07 -8.63
CA GLU A 57 16.51 5.87 -7.53
C GLU A 57 16.25 5.15 -6.21
N VAL A 58 17.17 5.25 -5.24
CA VAL A 58 17.07 4.59 -3.93
C VAL A 58 16.99 5.63 -2.83
N ILE A 59 15.95 5.56 -2.00
CA ILE A 59 15.83 6.34 -0.77
C ILE A 59 15.72 5.38 0.41
N VAL A 60 16.78 5.26 1.18
CA VAL A 60 16.75 4.51 2.44
C VAL A 60 16.02 5.36 3.47
N ALA A 61 14.86 4.90 3.94
CA ALA A 61 14.01 5.64 4.87
C ALA A 61 13.22 4.71 5.78
N ASP A 62 13.11 5.06 7.05
CA ASP A 62 12.16 4.50 7.99
C ASP A 62 10.95 5.43 8.11
N LEU A 63 9.80 4.98 7.62
CA LEU A 63 8.57 5.77 7.62
C LEU A 63 7.93 5.94 9.02
N GLY A 64 8.48 5.31 10.05
CA GLY A 64 8.20 5.61 11.45
C GLY A 64 8.96 6.85 11.96
N VAL A 65 9.96 7.35 11.20
CA VAL A 65 10.77 8.51 11.57
C VAL A 65 10.35 9.74 10.76
N ALA A 66 9.91 10.79 11.43
CA ALA A 66 9.38 12.00 10.78
C ALA A 66 10.34 12.61 9.75
N GLY A 67 11.62 12.76 10.10
CA GLY A 67 12.63 13.32 9.19
C GLY A 67 12.86 12.49 7.93
N ASP A 68 12.65 11.16 7.99
CA ASP A 68 12.74 10.29 6.83
C ASP A 68 11.51 10.45 5.93
N VAL A 69 10.32 10.58 6.53
CA VAL A 69 9.08 10.90 5.80
C VAL A 69 9.22 12.23 5.07
N ASP A 70 9.77 13.25 5.73
CA ASP A 70 10.00 14.58 5.15
C ASP A 70 10.95 14.52 3.94
N ARG A 71 12.01 13.70 3.98
CA ARG A 71 12.91 13.48 2.83
C ARG A 71 12.18 12.85 1.64
N VAL A 72 11.32 11.86 1.89
CA VAL A 72 10.52 11.24 0.83
C VAL A 72 9.48 12.21 0.29
N ALA A 73 8.83 13.00 1.15
CA ALA A 73 7.88 14.05 0.76
C ALA A 73 8.55 15.13 -0.11
N GLN A 74 9.76 15.54 0.25
CA GLN A 74 10.56 16.48 -0.56
C GLN A 74 10.85 15.91 -1.96
N ARG A 75 11.15 14.61 -2.08
CA ARG A 75 11.33 13.97 -3.39
C ARG A 75 10.05 13.96 -4.23
N LEU A 76 8.87 13.82 -3.61
CA LEU A 76 7.57 13.89 -4.28
C LEU A 76 7.25 15.29 -4.81
N SER A 77 7.77 16.32 -4.16
CA SER A 77 7.60 17.73 -4.55
C SER A 77 8.60 18.20 -5.60
N ASP A 78 9.51 17.35 -6.07
CA ASP A 78 10.50 17.72 -7.09
C ASP A 78 9.84 17.93 -8.45
N GLU A 79 9.85 19.18 -8.91
CA GLU A 79 9.28 19.60 -10.19
C GLU A 79 10.16 19.23 -11.40
N GLN A 80 11.46 19.04 -11.20
CA GLN A 80 12.40 18.73 -12.29
C GLN A 80 12.31 17.27 -12.72
N SER A 81 12.03 16.38 -11.76
CA SER A 81 11.85 14.95 -11.99
C SER A 81 10.54 14.46 -11.36
N PRO A 82 9.39 14.88 -11.93
CA PRO A 82 8.10 14.76 -11.26
C PRO A 82 7.62 13.31 -11.15
N VAL A 83 7.23 12.92 -9.94
CA VAL A 83 6.59 11.63 -9.70
C VAL A 83 5.14 11.66 -10.17
N GLY A 84 4.79 10.77 -11.09
CA GLY A 84 3.44 10.64 -11.65
C GLY A 84 2.54 9.64 -10.92
N LEU A 85 3.15 8.67 -10.22
CA LEU A 85 2.45 7.66 -9.44
C LEU A 85 3.10 7.51 -8.05
N LEU A 86 2.30 7.65 -6.99
CA LEU A 86 2.69 7.29 -5.63
C LEU A 86 2.03 5.97 -5.24
N VAL A 87 2.82 4.99 -4.77
CA VAL A 87 2.33 3.74 -4.19
C VAL A 87 2.67 3.70 -2.71
N ASN A 88 1.70 3.99 -1.85
CA ASN A 88 1.75 3.82 -0.41
C ASN A 88 1.49 2.35 -0.06
N ASN A 89 2.55 1.55 -0.02
CA ASN A 89 2.46 0.11 0.24
C ASN A 89 3.09 -0.28 1.59
N ALA A 90 4.04 0.49 2.12
CA ALA A 90 4.70 0.15 3.37
C ALA A 90 3.70 -0.15 4.50
N GLY A 91 3.92 -1.26 5.21
CA GLY A 91 3.08 -1.66 6.32
C GLY A 91 3.49 -3.03 6.85
N PHE A 92 3.08 -3.31 8.07
CA PHE A 92 3.35 -4.56 8.77
C PHE A 92 2.23 -4.85 9.77
N ALA A 93 2.18 -6.08 10.25
CA ALA A 93 1.31 -6.46 11.36
C ALA A 93 2.14 -6.65 12.63
N LEU A 94 1.54 -6.42 13.79
CA LEU A 94 2.22 -6.49 15.09
C LEU A 94 2.22 -7.92 15.66
N GLY A 95 1.29 -8.77 15.19
CA GLY A 95 1.22 -10.18 15.59
C GLY A 95 0.74 -10.42 17.03
N CYS A 96 0.29 -9.40 17.73
CA CYS A 96 -0.20 -9.49 19.10
C CYS A 96 -1.44 -8.61 19.30
N SER A 97 -2.11 -8.79 20.45
CA SER A 97 -3.24 -7.95 20.82
C SER A 97 -2.77 -6.58 21.33
N PHE A 98 -3.60 -5.55 21.19
CA PHE A 98 -3.29 -4.20 21.68
C PHE A 98 -2.95 -4.17 23.19
N ILE A 99 -3.64 -4.97 23.98
CA ILE A 99 -3.44 -5.00 25.44
C ILE A 99 -2.15 -5.72 25.87
N ASP A 100 -1.54 -6.49 24.97
CA ASP A 100 -0.30 -7.23 25.22
C ASP A 100 0.90 -6.59 24.51
N ASN A 101 0.70 -5.43 23.86
CA ASN A 101 1.71 -4.74 23.10
C ASN A 101 2.26 -3.52 23.85
N THR A 102 3.36 -2.92 23.36
CA THR A 102 3.87 -1.65 23.88
C THR A 102 3.28 -0.48 23.08
N ILE A 103 3.13 0.67 23.74
CA ILE A 103 2.60 1.86 23.08
C ILE A 103 3.52 2.35 21.96
N GLU A 104 4.82 2.20 22.12
CA GLU A 104 5.82 2.61 21.12
C GLU A 104 5.69 1.79 19.82
N ALA A 105 5.37 0.48 19.93
CA ALA A 105 5.12 -0.37 18.77
C ALA A 105 3.82 0.03 18.05
N GLU A 106 2.77 0.37 18.80
CA GLU A 106 1.50 0.85 18.25
C GLU A 106 1.64 2.22 17.58
N GLU A 107 2.36 3.16 18.20
CA GLU A 107 2.67 4.47 17.61
C GLU A 107 3.50 4.33 16.34
N ASN A 108 4.53 3.48 16.34
CA ASN A 108 5.30 3.21 15.13
C ASN A 108 4.44 2.62 14.01
N ALA A 109 3.51 1.72 14.33
CA ALA A 109 2.58 1.17 13.35
C ALA A 109 1.63 2.24 12.79
N LEU A 110 1.14 3.16 13.64
CA LEU A 110 0.33 4.30 13.25
C LEU A 110 1.13 5.25 12.32
N ASP A 111 2.38 5.56 12.69
CA ASP A 111 3.24 6.44 11.89
C ASP A 111 3.49 5.87 10.50
N VAL A 112 3.85 4.60 10.40
CA VAL A 112 4.14 3.95 9.12
C VAL A 112 2.90 3.76 8.25
N MET A 113 1.75 3.34 8.85
CA MET A 113 0.58 2.93 8.08
C MET A 113 -0.50 4.00 7.93
N VAL A 114 -0.42 5.11 8.69
CA VAL A 114 -1.40 6.19 8.66
C VAL A 114 -0.74 7.53 8.38
N ARG A 115 0.18 7.97 9.27
CA ARG A 115 0.81 9.28 9.17
C ARG A 115 1.66 9.42 7.90
N ALA A 116 2.53 8.47 7.61
CA ALA A 116 3.39 8.53 6.43
C ALA A 116 2.57 8.57 5.12
N PRO A 117 1.60 7.66 4.85
CA PRO A 117 0.75 7.77 3.67
C PRO A 117 0.00 9.10 3.55
N MET A 118 -0.44 9.69 4.66
CA MET A 118 -1.11 10.99 4.67
C MET A 118 -0.14 12.10 4.21
N VAL A 119 1.05 12.18 4.81
CA VAL A 119 2.06 13.22 4.49
C VAL A 119 2.55 13.07 3.04
N LEU A 120 2.85 11.84 2.61
CA LEU A 120 3.33 11.56 1.26
C LEU A 120 2.25 11.86 0.21
N SER A 121 0.99 11.52 0.50
CA SER A 121 -0.12 11.85 -0.40
C SER A 121 -0.31 13.36 -0.52
N TYR A 122 -0.20 14.10 0.58
CA TYR A 122 -0.29 15.57 0.58
C TYR A 122 0.78 16.19 -0.34
N ALA A 123 2.06 15.79 -0.16
CA ALA A 123 3.16 16.28 -0.97
C ALA A 123 3.01 15.91 -2.46
N ALA A 124 2.55 14.68 -2.75
CA ALA A 124 2.33 14.24 -4.12
C ALA A 124 1.20 15.01 -4.81
N ILE A 125 0.09 15.29 -4.09
CA ILE A 125 -1.09 15.98 -4.64
C ILE A 125 -0.75 17.38 -5.08
N ASP A 126 0.00 18.16 -4.29
CA ASP A 126 0.38 19.52 -4.66
C ASP A 126 1.13 19.54 -5.98
N ALA A 127 2.14 18.68 -6.12
CA ALA A 127 2.90 18.55 -7.35
C ALA A 127 2.06 17.99 -8.53
N MET A 128 1.14 17.05 -8.28
CA MET A 128 0.26 16.48 -9.30
C MET A 128 -0.80 17.49 -9.77
N ARG A 129 -1.38 18.29 -8.86
CA ARG A 129 -2.34 19.35 -9.19
C ARG A 129 -1.75 20.41 -10.11
N ALA A 130 -0.53 20.84 -9.86
CA ALA A 130 0.19 21.80 -10.71
C ALA A 130 0.30 21.31 -12.17
N ARG A 131 0.36 19.98 -12.37
CA ARG A 131 0.46 19.34 -13.70
C ARG A 131 -0.89 18.88 -14.28
N GLY A 132 -1.98 18.93 -13.49
CA GLY A 132 -3.30 18.45 -13.88
C GLY A 132 -3.38 16.93 -14.14
N ARG A 133 -2.45 16.14 -13.59
CA ARG A 133 -2.41 14.67 -13.74
C ARG A 133 -1.58 14.00 -12.65
N GLY A 134 -2.01 12.81 -12.25
CA GLY A 134 -1.30 11.98 -11.29
C GLY A 134 -2.11 10.77 -10.85
N ALA A 135 -1.50 9.89 -10.09
CA ALA A 135 -2.18 8.76 -9.49
C ALA A 135 -1.60 8.42 -8.11
N ILE A 136 -2.47 7.98 -7.20
CA ILE A 136 -2.09 7.47 -5.89
C ILE A 136 -2.72 6.09 -5.71
N ILE A 137 -1.91 5.10 -5.36
CA ILE A 137 -2.36 3.79 -4.92
C ILE A 137 -2.04 3.65 -3.44
N ASN A 138 -3.05 3.37 -2.63
CA ASN A 138 -2.92 3.09 -1.21
C ASN A 138 -3.22 1.60 -0.94
N VAL A 139 -2.26 0.86 -0.39
CA VAL A 139 -2.45 -0.55 -0.06
C VAL A 139 -3.13 -0.68 1.32
N SER A 140 -4.42 -0.92 1.28
CA SER A 140 -5.26 -1.26 2.42
C SER A 140 -5.27 -2.80 2.66
N SER A 141 -6.38 -3.37 3.06
CA SER A 141 -6.60 -4.81 3.27
C SER A 141 -8.09 -5.11 3.37
N VAL A 142 -8.49 -6.36 3.15
CA VAL A 142 -9.83 -6.85 3.53
C VAL A 142 -10.07 -6.74 5.05
N ALA A 143 -9.01 -6.69 5.85
CA ALA A 143 -9.06 -6.42 7.28
C ALA A 143 -9.69 -5.05 7.61
N SER A 144 -9.71 -4.11 6.66
CA SER A 144 -10.35 -2.79 6.81
C SER A 144 -11.86 -2.85 7.09
N GLU A 145 -12.53 -3.93 6.76
CA GLU A 145 -13.96 -4.16 7.08
C GLU A 145 -14.17 -4.91 8.40
N THR A 146 -13.08 -5.34 9.03
CA THR A 146 -13.10 -6.05 10.30
C THR A 146 -12.78 -5.10 11.46
N GLY A 147 -12.74 -5.61 12.70
CA GLY A 147 -12.27 -4.89 13.89
C GLY A 147 -11.22 -5.74 14.62
N ALA A 148 -10.43 -6.51 13.89
CA ALA A 148 -9.40 -7.38 14.42
C ALA A 148 -8.11 -6.58 14.73
N GLY A 149 -8.13 -5.84 15.84
CA GLY A 149 -6.98 -5.10 16.33
C GLY A 149 -6.69 -3.77 15.61
N THR A 150 -5.59 -3.15 15.97
CA THR A 150 -5.14 -1.84 15.47
C THR A 150 -4.75 -1.87 14.00
N TYR A 151 -4.20 -2.98 13.51
CA TYR A 151 -3.94 -3.16 12.08
C TYR A 151 -5.20 -2.94 11.23
N SER A 152 -6.34 -3.54 11.64
CA SER A 152 -7.61 -3.33 10.95
C SER A 152 -8.07 -1.87 10.98
N ALA A 153 -7.85 -1.18 12.09
CA ALA A 153 -8.17 0.24 12.23
C ALA A 153 -7.31 1.10 11.29
N HIS A 154 -6.00 0.85 11.19
CA HIS A 154 -5.12 1.55 10.26
C HIS A 154 -5.54 1.31 8.81
N LYS A 155 -5.86 0.07 8.45
CA LYS A 155 -6.30 -0.27 7.08
C LYS A 155 -7.70 0.28 6.75
N ALA A 156 -8.59 0.40 7.74
CA ALA A 156 -9.87 1.08 7.59
C ALA A 156 -9.68 2.60 7.38
N TRP A 157 -8.74 3.20 8.10
CA TRP A 157 -8.39 4.60 7.90
C TRP A 157 -7.89 4.85 6.46
N ILE A 158 -6.93 4.05 5.98
CA ILE A 158 -6.40 4.15 4.61
C ILE A 158 -7.50 4.01 3.56
N ARG A 159 -8.45 3.09 3.75
CA ARG A 159 -9.58 2.93 2.85
C ARG A 159 -10.45 4.19 2.82
N ALA A 160 -10.91 4.63 3.99
CA ALA A 160 -11.78 5.80 4.11
C ALA A 160 -11.08 7.09 3.61
N PHE A 161 -9.80 7.26 3.92
CA PHE A 161 -8.96 8.35 3.41
C PHE A 161 -8.90 8.36 1.88
N SER A 162 -8.71 7.20 1.27
CA SER A 162 -8.65 7.09 -0.20
C SER A 162 -9.99 7.42 -0.87
N GLU A 163 -11.11 7.00 -0.26
CA GLU A 163 -12.45 7.32 -0.74
C GLU A 163 -12.71 8.82 -0.67
N GLY A 164 -12.44 9.46 0.48
CA GLY A 164 -12.59 10.91 0.65
C GLY A 164 -11.71 11.70 -0.29
N LEU A 165 -10.43 11.33 -0.37
CA LEU A 165 -9.46 12.00 -1.22
C LEU A 165 -9.80 11.91 -2.71
N SER A 166 -10.36 10.77 -3.15
CA SER A 166 -10.84 10.61 -4.53
C SER A 166 -11.98 11.58 -4.88
N GLU A 167 -12.89 11.83 -3.93
CA GLU A 167 -13.97 12.80 -4.12
C GLU A 167 -13.46 14.25 -4.15
N GLU A 168 -12.54 14.61 -3.25
CA GLU A 168 -11.91 15.94 -3.21
C GLU A 168 -11.12 16.25 -4.50
N LEU A 169 -10.52 15.23 -5.12
CA LEU A 169 -9.73 15.35 -6.35
C LEU A 169 -10.54 15.14 -7.63
N ARG A 170 -11.87 15.03 -7.54
CA ARG A 170 -12.74 14.85 -8.71
C ARG A 170 -12.54 15.99 -9.72
N GLY A 171 -12.27 15.63 -10.96
CA GLY A 171 -12.04 16.58 -12.05
C GLY A 171 -10.64 17.20 -12.09
N SER A 172 -9.73 16.87 -11.16
CA SER A 172 -8.36 17.38 -11.15
C SER A 172 -7.39 16.66 -12.10
N GLY A 173 -7.81 15.53 -12.68
CA GLY A 173 -6.94 14.64 -13.45
C GLY A 173 -6.08 13.71 -12.58
N ILE A 174 -6.33 13.66 -11.26
CA ILE A 174 -5.62 12.79 -10.31
C ILE A 174 -6.56 11.66 -9.89
N THR A 175 -6.09 10.41 -9.96
CA THR A 175 -6.83 9.24 -9.50
C THR A 175 -6.31 8.73 -8.16
N VAL A 176 -7.20 8.27 -7.29
CA VAL A 176 -6.85 7.63 -6.02
C VAL A 176 -7.49 6.26 -5.96
N THR A 177 -6.69 5.22 -5.70
CA THR A 177 -7.16 3.83 -5.63
C THR A 177 -6.70 3.19 -4.33
N ALA A 178 -7.63 2.68 -3.53
CA ALA A 178 -7.32 1.81 -2.40
C ALA A 178 -7.42 0.34 -2.84
N VAL A 179 -6.34 -0.39 -2.64
CA VAL A 179 -6.26 -1.83 -2.90
C VAL A 179 -6.50 -2.58 -1.60
N CYS A 180 -7.49 -3.47 -1.57
CA CYS A 180 -7.89 -4.23 -0.40
C CYS A 180 -7.63 -5.74 -0.63
N PRO A 181 -6.37 -6.21 -0.60
CA PRO A 181 -6.07 -7.62 -0.77
C PRO A 181 -6.50 -8.44 0.44
N GLY A 182 -6.84 -9.72 0.20
CA GLY A 182 -6.87 -10.76 1.21
C GLY A 182 -5.45 -11.23 1.56
N PRO A 183 -5.28 -12.41 2.16
CA PRO A 183 -3.98 -13.02 2.34
C PRO A 183 -3.22 -13.15 1.02
N VAL A 184 -1.95 -12.75 1.03
CA VAL A 184 -1.07 -12.78 -0.15
C VAL A 184 0.17 -13.61 0.19
N HIS A 185 0.61 -14.44 -0.74
CA HIS A 185 1.84 -15.24 -0.60
C HIS A 185 3.08 -14.34 -0.53
N THR A 186 3.36 -13.86 0.66
CA THR A 186 4.50 -13.02 1.02
C THR A 186 4.97 -13.36 2.43
N ASN A 187 6.11 -12.85 2.83
CA ASN A 187 6.62 -13.03 4.20
C ASN A 187 5.88 -12.16 5.25
N PHE A 188 4.73 -11.57 4.90
CA PHE A 188 4.02 -10.63 5.77
C PHE A 188 3.55 -11.28 7.09
N PHE A 189 2.91 -12.45 7.00
CA PHE A 189 2.41 -13.16 8.17
C PHE A 189 3.54 -13.78 8.98
N GLU A 190 4.55 -14.34 8.30
CA GLU A 190 5.74 -14.88 8.94
C GLU A 190 6.49 -13.80 9.75
N ALA A 191 6.67 -12.62 9.16
CA ALA A 191 7.32 -11.49 9.83
C ALA A 191 6.53 -10.97 11.04
N ALA A 192 5.21 -11.19 11.08
CA ALA A 192 4.34 -10.86 12.20
C ALA A 192 4.21 -12.00 13.22
N GLY A 193 4.84 -13.16 12.97
CA GLY A 193 4.68 -14.34 13.85
C GLY A 193 3.27 -14.96 13.81
N VAL A 194 2.48 -14.66 12.78
CA VAL A 194 1.11 -15.17 12.62
C VAL A 194 1.13 -16.45 11.80
N ASP A 195 0.73 -17.56 12.40
CA ASP A 195 0.59 -18.84 11.72
C ASP A 195 -0.70 -18.88 10.88
N MET A 196 -0.53 -18.91 9.56
CA MET A 196 -1.59 -19.03 8.57
C MET A 196 -1.56 -20.37 7.84
N SER A 197 -0.82 -21.37 8.33
CA SER A 197 -0.64 -22.67 7.68
C SER A 197 -1.95 -23.44 7.47
N ALA A 198 -2.91 -23.26 8.39
CA ALA A 198 -4.24 -23.87 8.29
C ALA A 198 -5.19 -23.17 7.29
N ALA A 199 -4.80 -22.02 6.73
CA ALA A 199 -5.66 -21.29 5.80
C ALA A 199 -5.71 -22.00 4.42
N PRO A 200 -6.90 -22.29 3.88
CA PRO A 200 -7.03 -22.94 2.58
C PRO A 200 -6.35 -22.17 1.45
N GLN A 201 -5.72 -22.86 0.52
CA GLN A 201 -4.96 -22.25 -0.59
C GLN A 201 -5.82 -21.31 -1.47
N TRP A 202 -7.11 -21.58 -1.63
CA TRP A 202 -8.02 -20.74 -2.42
C TRP A 202 -8.29 -19.35 -1.84
N LEU A 203 -7.92 -19.13 -0.56
CA LEU A 203 -7.97 -17.82 0.09
C LEU A 203 -6.77 -16.93 -0.27
N TRP A 204 -5.68 -17.54 -0.74
CA TRP A 204 -4.45 -16.82 -1.00
C TRP A 204 -4.43 -16.23 -2.42
N ALA A 205 -3.99 -14.98 -2.49
CA ALA A 205 -3.66 -14.34 -3.76
C ALA A 205 -2.14 -14.35 -3.99
N THR A 206 -1.72 -14.19 -5.24
CA THR A 206 -0.32 -13.93 -5.55
C THR A 206 -0.06 -12.43 -5.64
N PRO A 207 1.17 -11.95 -5.32
CA PRO A 207 1.53 -10.55 -5.48
C PRO A 207 1.26 -10.03 -6.89
N GLU A 208 1.57 -10.83 -7.92
CA GLU A 208 1.41 -10.48 -9.33
C GLU A 208 -0.04 -10.14 -9.67
N ARG A 209 -0.96 -10.95 -9.18
CA ARG A 209 -2.40 -10.72 -9.39
C ARG A 209 -2.87 -9.47 -8.66
N VAL A 210 -2.45 -9.28 -7.41
CA VAL A 210 -2.83 -8.10 -6.61
C VAL A 210 -2.38 -6.83 -7.31
N VAL A 211 -1.13 -6.78 -7.75
CA VAL A 211 -0.56 -5.61 -8.41
C VAL A 211 -1.17 -5.35 -9.78
N SER A 212 -1.34 -6.39 -10.59
CA SER A 212 -1.98 -6.26 -11.90
C SER A 212 -3.40 -5.69 -11.79
N GLU A 213 -4.24 -6.24 -10.88
CA GLU A 213 -5.60 -5.72 -10.66
C GLU A 213 -5.59 -4.30 -10.06
N ALA A 214 -4.60 -3.96 -9.23
CA ALA A 214 -4.44 -2.61 -8.68
C ALA A 214 -4.12 -1.57 -9.77
N LEU A 215 -3.14 -1.86 -10.62
CA LEU A 215 -2.75 -0.99 -11.72
C LEU A 215 -3.89 -0.83 -12.75
N ASP A 216 -4.62 -1.88 -13.03
CA ASP A 216 -5.79 -1.83 -13.90
C ASP A 216 -6.94 -1.03 -13.31
N ALA A 217 -7.21 -1.17 -12.01
CA ALA A 217 -8.21 -0.37 -11.30
C ALA A 217 -7.85 1.13 -11.33
N MET A 218 -6.60 1.46 -11.05
CA MET A 218 -6.08 2.83 -11.11
C MET A 218 -6.27 3.43 -12.51
N ARG A 219 -5.92 2.70 -13.58
CA ARG A 219 -6.09 3.15 -14.98
C ARG A 219 -7.55 3.42 -15.33
N ARG A 220 -8.49 2.68 -14.72
CA ARG A 220 -9.94 2.89 -14.90
C ARG A 220 -10.53 3.93 -13.97
N GLY A 221 -9.73 4.57 -13.11
CA GLY A 221 -10.22 5.53 -12.10
C GLY A 221 -11.08 4.87 -11.01
N GLN A 222 -10.92 3.57 -10.77
CA GLN A 222 -11.66 2.85 -9.75
C GLN A 222 -11.09 3.13 -8.37
N VAL A 223 -11.92 3.60 -7.45
CA VAL A 223 -11.49 4.03 -6.11
C VAL A 223 -11.15 2.86 -5.19
N LEU A 224 -11.95 1.79 -5.22
CA LEU A 224 -11.73 0.60 -4.39
C LEU A 224 -11.59 -0.65 -5.26
N VAL A 225 -10.56 -1.44 -5.01
CA VAL A 225 -10.36 -2.74 -5.65
C VAL A 225 -10.03 -3.83 -4.63
N THR A 226 -10.72 -4.96 -4.75
CA THR A 226 -10.42 -6.18 -3.99
C THR A 226 -10.01 -7.25 -4.99
N PRO A 227 -8.72 -7.62 -5.06
CA PRO A 227 -8.17 -8.44 -6.13
C PRO A 227 -8.69 -9.88 -6.19
N THR A 228 -9.33 -10.39 -5.14
CA THR A 228 -9.79 -11.77 -5.09
C THR A 228 -11.32 -11.84 -5.08
N PRO A 229 -11.98 -12.55 -6.03
CA PRO A 229 -13.45 -12.57 -6.12
C PRO A 229 -14.16 -12.99 -4.83
N VAL A 230 -13.59 -13.97 -4.11
CA VAL A 230 -14.14 -14.43 -2.83
C VAL A 230 -14.19 -13.28 -1.82
N TYR A 231 -13.12 -12.49 -1.74
CA TYR A 231 -13.07 -11.34 -0.83
C TYR A 231 -13.94 -10.17 -1.31
N LYS A 232 -14.18 -10.02 -2.62
CA LYS A 232 -15.17 -9.04 -3.10
C LYS A 232 -16.55 -9.32 -2.51
N VAL A 233 -16.98 -10.58 -2.55
CA VAL A 233 -18.27 -11.01 -1.99
C VAL A 233 -18.26 -10.89 -0.46
N ALA A 234 -17.20 -11.35 0.20
CA ALA A 234 -17.08 -11.29 1.66
C ALA A 234 -17.10 -9.83 2.18
N MET A 235 -16.35 -8.92 1.55
CA MET A 235 -16.36 -7.50 1.91
C MET A 235 -17.72 -6.84 1.68
N ALA A 236 -18.38 -7.12 0.56
CA ALA A 236 -19.73 -6.62 0.29
C ALA A 236 -20.72 -7.10 1.37
N ALA A 237 -20.66 -8.38 1.73
CA ALA A 237 -21.47 -8.93 2.81
C ALA A 237 -21.17 -8.29 4.17
N MET A 238 -19.90 -8.08 4.51
CA MET A 238 -19.50 -7.43 5.77
C MET A 238 -19.96 -5.97 5.87
N ARG A 239 -20.03 -5.23 4.76
CA ARG A 239 -20.53 -3.84 4.73
C ARG A 239 -22.00 -3.72 5.11
N VAL A 240 -22.81 -4.72 4.73
CA VAL A 240 -24.26 -4.71 5.01
C VAL A 240 -24.61 -5.52 6.26
N ALA A 241 -23.70 -6.32 6.79
CA ALA A 241 -23.93 -7.14 7.96
C ALA A 241 -24.04 -6.28 9.24
N PRO A 242 -24.97 -6.59 10.15
CA PRO A 242 -24.99 -5.97 11.46
C PRO A 242 -23.66 -6.15 12.21
N ARG A 243 -23.21 -5.10 12.91
CA ARG A 243 -21.92 -5.09 13.61
C ARG A 243 -21.71 -6.21 14.63
N TRP A 244 -22.78 -6.75 15.19
CA TRP A 244 -22.68 -7.90 16.11
C TRP A 244 -22.26 -9.20 15.37
N VAL A 245 -22.66 -9.37 14.11
CA VAL A 245 -22.25 -10.51 13.27
C VAL A 245 -20.76 -10.39 12.97
N THR A 246 -20.31 -9.24 12.47
CA THR A 246 -18.89 -9.00 12.16
C THR A 246 -18.02 -9.22 13.40
N ARG A 247 -18.43 -8.70 14.58
CA ARG A 247 -17.71 -8.94 15.84
C ARG A 247 -17.65 -10.40 16.25
N ARG A 248 -18.68 -11.21 15.96
CA ARG A 248 -18.66 -12.64 16.28
C ARG A 248 -17.69 -13.41 15.39
N VAL A 249 -17.67 -13.10 14.09
CA VAL A 249 -16.71 -13.68 13.12
C VAL A 249 -15.27 -13.34 13.50
N MET A 250 -15.03 -12.11 13.94
CA MET A 250 -13.68 -11.64 14.29
C MET A 250 -13.06 -12.31 15.50
N ARG A 251 -13.85 -12.90 16.40
CA ARG A 251 -13.32 -13.65 17.57
C ARG A 251 -12.51 -14.89 17.16
N SER A 252 -12.67 -15.36 15.93
CA SER A 252 -11.95 -16.53 15.39
C SER A 252 -10.77 -16.15 14.48
N ILE A 253 -10.52 -14.84 14.28
CA ILE A 253 -9.40 -14.35 13.44
C ILE A 253 -8.22 -14.02 14.36
N PRO A 254 -7.00 -14.50 14.07
CA PRO A 254 -5.81 -14.13 14.82
C PRO A 254 -5.60 -12.61 14.85
N HIS A 255 -5.06 -12.09 15.96
CA HIS A 255 -4.65 -10.69 16.03
C HIS A 255 -3.48 -10.45 15.06
N MET A 256 -3.57 -9.38 14.31
CA MET A 256 -2.55 -8.96 13.31
C MET A 256 -1.88 -7.68 13.76
#